data_afe6d7dac8b9d8eeb7a512fc396eedf6
#
_entry.id   afe6d7dac8b9d8eeb7a512fc396eedf6
#
_cell.length_a   1.000
_cell.length_b   1.000
_cell.length_c   1.000
_cell.angle_alpha   90.00
_cell.angle_beta   90.00
_cell.angle_gamma   90.00
#
_symmetry.space_group_name_H-M   'P 1'
#
loop_
_entity.id
_entity.type
_entity.pdbx_description
1 polymer ?
#
loop_
_entity_poly.entity_id
_entity_poly.type
_entity_poly.pdbx_seq_one_letter_code
_entity_poly.pdbx_strand_id
1 'polypeptide(L)'
;MPRRRNTEAFRRSVYLKHLDGIDRQTLARRERIAPATVDRWFHNFLERAVSERKNAPCPRVLGIDEHFFSRKKGFATTLCDLEHHRVYDVTLGRSEAALAPYLQGLKGKEQVRVVCMDLSDTYRSIVQKYFPNAMIVTDRFHVIRLVNQQFLGLWRLLDPSGSKSRGLLSLMRPHPEKLTPAQVIRLGDYLKKVPALESVYDFKQRLTRLLLHKHRTARQCRELIPAWLDQLRELAGSAFPHMAQLGRTLASWSTEIARMWRFTRNNGITEGFHTKMEMISRRAFGFRNFDNYRQRVRVMCA
;
A
#
# COMPACT_ATOMS: atom_id res chain seq x y z
N MET A 1 10.45 20.41 -43.97
CA MET A 1 10.58 19.43 -42.87
C MET A 1 11.72 18.47 -43.20
N PRO A 2 12.65 18.15 -42.29
CA PRO A 2 13.69 17.17 -42.57
C PRO A 2 13.04 15.82 -42.87
N ARG A 3 13.45 15.15 -43.95
CA ARG A 3 12.99 13.81 -44.33
C ARG A 3 13.32 12.83 -43.24
N ARG A 4 12.31 12.40 -42.45
CA ARG A 4 12.45 11.39 -41.41
C ARG A 4 12.56 10.02 -42.07
N ARG A 5 13.71 9.35 -41.94
CA ARG A 5 13.97 8.01 -42.53
C ARG A 5 13.06 6.89 -42.00
N ASN A 6 12.31 7.13 -40.88
CA ASN A 6 11.45 6.14 -40.25
C ASN A 6 10.08 6.74 -39.94
N THR A 7 9.04 5.96 -40.16
CA THR A 7 7.65 6.35 -39.85
C THR A 7 7.39 6.51 -38.35
N GLU A 8 6.42 7.27 -37.98
CA GLU A 8 5.97 7.43 -36.56
C GLU A 8 5.51 6.07 -36.00
N ALA A 9 4.77 5.27 -36.78
CA ALA A 9 4.31 3.94 -36.42
C ALA A 9 5.48 3.01 -36.06
N PHE A 10 6.54 3.01 -36.86
CA PHE A 10 7.74 2.21 -36.60
C PHE A 10 8.43 2.66 -35.31
N ARG A 11 8.61 3.95 -35.09
CA ARG A 11 9.21 4.48 -33.84
C ARG A 11 8.38 4.12 -32.61
N ARG A 12 7.05 4.21 -32.72
CA ARG A 12 6.13 3.80 -31.67
C ARG A 12 6.23 2.30 -31.37
N SER A 13 6.37 1.46 -32.41
CA SER A 13 6.59 0.02 -32.23
C SER A 13 7.87 -0.28 -31.44
N VAL A 14 8.98 0.39 -31.77
CA VAL A 14 10.26 0.27 -31.04
C VAL A 14 10.10 0.72 -29.58
N TYR A 15 9.42 1.86 -29.36
CA TYR A 15 9.11 2.36 -28.02
C TYR A 15 8.34 1.33 -27.19
N LEU A 16 7.25 0.77 -27.72
CA LEU A 16 6.42 -0.21 -27.00
C LEU A 16 7.21 -1.47 -26.68
N LYS A 17 7.98 -2.01 -27.63
CA LYS A 17 8.85 -3.19 -27.41
C LYS A 17 9.86 -2.94 -26.28
N HIS A 18 10.45 -1.73 -26.21
CA HIS A 18 11.37 -1.39 -25.13
C HIS A 18 10.64 -1.18 -23.78
N LEU A 19 9.45 -0.60 -23.82
CA LEU A 19 8.61 -0.46 -22.63
C LEU A 19 8.22 -1.83 -22.05
N ASP A 20 7.95 -2.81 -22.91
CA ASP A 20 7.64 -4.20 -22.55
C ASP A 20 8.85 -5.01 -22.06
N GLY A 21 10.04 -4.41 -22.06
CA GLY A 21 11.25 -4.96 -21.43
C GLY A 21 12.28 -5.57 -22.38
N ILE A 22 12.12 -5.41 -23.69
CA ILE A 22 13.20 -5.79 -24.61
C ILE A 22 14.33 -4.77 -24.47
N ASP A 23 15.53 -5.24 -24.18
CA ASP A 23 16.68 -4.36 -23.96
C ASP A 23 17.09 -3.61 -25.24
N ARG A 24 17.74 -2.46 -25.02
CA ARG A 24 18.16 -1.54 -26.06
C ARG A 24 19.06 -2.20 -27.13
N GLN A 25 20.01 -3.04 -26.74
CA GLN A 25 20.96 -3.68 -27.64
C GLN A 25 20.25 -4.70 -28.53
N THR A 26 19.37 -5.49 -27.96
CA THR A 26 18.57 -6.46 -28.70
C THR A 26 17.66 -5.78 -29.73
N LEU A 27 16.98 -4.68 -29.33
CA LEU A 27 16.16 -3.90 -30.25
C LEU A 27 16.98 -3.28 -31.37
N ALA A 28 18.12 -2.70 -31.03
CA ALA A 28 19.02 -2.11 -32.01
C ALA A 28 19.45 -3.12 -33.12
N ARG A 29 19.80 -4.34 -32.69
CA ARG A 29 20.15 -5.43 -33.61
C ARG A 29 18.96 -5.90 -34.46
N ARG A 30 17.81 -6.15 -33.83
CA ARG A 30 16.60 -6.65 -34.50
C ARG A 30 16.03 -5.66 -35.50
N GLU A 31 16.01 -4.39 -35.16
CA GLU A 31 15.40 -3.34 -35.97
C GLU A 31 16.44 -2.64 -36.89
N ARG A 32 17.70 -3.07 -36.87
CA ARG A 32 18.82 -2.51 -37.65
C ARG A 32 18.98 -0.99 -37.49
N ILE A 33 18.91 -0.51 -36.26
CA ILE A 33 19.08 0.88 -35.86
C ILE A 33 20.13 1.02 -34.75
N ALA A 34 20.71 2.22 -34.59
CA ALA A 34 21.69 2.43 -33.54
C ALA A 34 21.04 2.39 -32.15
N PRO A 35 21.70 1.85 -31.08
CA PRO A 35 21.22 1.85 -29.73
C PRO A 35 20.82 3.24 -29.21
N ALA A 36 21.59 4.27 -29.55
CA ALA A 36 21.26 5.66 -29.21
C ALA A 36 19.95 6.15 -29.87
N THR A 37 19.56 5.57 -31.00
CA THR A 37 18.30 5.89 -31.66
C THR A 37 17.11 5.27 -30.89
N VAL A 38 17.28 4.05 -30.38
CA VAL A 38 16.28 3.41 -29.51
C VAL A 38 16.05 4.27 -28.25
N ASP A 39 17.13 4.70 -27.57
CA ASP A 39 17.04 5.56 -26.37
C ASP A 39 16.34 6.87 -26.67
N ARG A 40 16.75 7.57 -27.74
CA ARG A 40 16.15 8.86 -28.12
C ARG A 40 14.67 8.73 -28.41
N TRP A 41 14.25 7.72 -29.17
CA TRP A 41 12.83 7.50 -29.45
C TRP A 41 12.07 7.13 -28.20
N PHE A 42 12.63 6.27 -27.36
CA PHE A 42 12.04 5.89 -26.09
C PHE A 42 11.79 7.11 -25.20
N HIS A 43 12.78 7.95 -24.98
CA HIS A 43 12.63 9.15 -24.14
C HIS A 43 11.62 10.14 -24.76
N ASN A 44 11.65 10.37 -26.08
CA ASN A 44 10.69 11.27 -26.73
C ASN A 44 9.23 10.83 -26.55
N PHE A 45 8.93 9.54 -26.68
CA PHE A 45 7.57 9.03 -26.47
C PHE A 45 7.19 9.04 -24.98
N LEU A 46 8.13 8.69 -24.12
CA LEU A 46 7.91 8.69 -22.67
C LEU A 46 7.63 10.11 -22.16
N GLU A 47 8.42 11.09 -22.57
CA GLU A 47 8.22 12.50 -22.21
C GLU A 47 6.88 13.04 -22.71
N ARG A 48 6.46 12.69 -23.93
CA ARG A 48 5.13 13.07 -24.45
C ARG A 48 4.02 12.48 -23.58
N ALA A 49 4.06 11.19 -23.30
CA ALA A 49 3.06 10.52 -22.47
C ALA A 49 3.00 11.08 -21.04
N VAL A 50 4.15 11.48 -20.48
CA VAL A 50 4.23 12.11 -19.16
C VAL A 50 3.76 13.56 -19.21
N SER A 51 4.05 14.31 -20.29
CA SER A 51 3.68 15.73 -20.41
C SER A 51 2.18 15.94 -20.45
N GLU A 52 1.43 15.02 -21.04
CA GLU A 52 -0.04 15.04 -21.05
C GLU A 52 -0.65 15.04 -19.63
N ARG A 53 0.10 14.51 -18.65
CA ARG A 53 -0.31 14.40 -17.24
C ARG A 53 0.50 15.29 -16.28
N LYS A 54 1.44 16.07 -16.78
CA LYS A 54 2.35 16.87 -15.95
C LYS A 54 1.63 17.89 -15.06
N ASN A 55 0.49 18.39 -15.53
CA ASN A 55 -0.31 19.39 -14.84
C ASN A 55 -1.63 18.83 -14.28
N ALA A 56 -1.79 17.52 -14.23
CA ALA A 56 -2.99 16.93 -13.65
C ALA A 56 -3.10 17.31 -12.16
N PRO A 57 -4.24 17.83 -11.71
CA PRO A 57 -4.44 18.14 -10.31
C PRO A 57 -4.46 16.85 -9.46
N CYS A 58 -4.24 16.99 -8.16
CA CYS A 58 -4.34 15.87 -7.23
C CYS A 58 -5.70 15.17 -7.34
N PRO A 59 -5.77 13.83 -7.26
CA PRO A 59 -7.04 13.11 -7.24
C PRO A 59 -7.83 13.39 -5.97
N ARG A 60 -9.15 13.27 -6.02
CA ARG A 60 -10.02 13.47 -4.85
C ARG A 60 -9.82 12.39 -3.77
N VAL A 61 -9.47 11.19 -4.18
CA VAL A 61 -9.19 10.05 -3.29
C VAL A 61 -7.78 9.58 -3.56
N LEU A 62 -6.88 9.91 -2.64
CA LEU A 62 -5.45 9.66 -2.77
C LEU A 62 -5.04 8.48 -1.89
N GLY A 63 -4.25 7.55 -2.42
CA GLY A 63 -3.50 6.55 -1.67
C GLY A 63 -2.07 7.01 -1.48
N ILE A 64 -1.53 6.86 -0.28
CA ILE A 64 -0.11 7.12 0.01
C ILE A 64 0.49 5.87 0.62
N ASP A 65 1.60 5.41 0.04
CA ASP A 65 2.32 4.25 0.53
C ASP A 65 3.82 4.35 0.20
N GLU A 66 4.65 3.59 0.90
CA GLU A 66 6.09 3.57 0.63
C GLU A 66 6.52 2.25 0.01
N HIS A 67 7.52 2.32 -0.88
CA HIS A 67 8.20 1.14 -1.38
C HIS A 67 9.72 1.33 -1.40
N PHE A 68 10.44 0.23 -1.28
CA PHE A 68 11.88 0.25 -1.37
C PHE A 68 12.32 0.41 -2.83
N PHE A 69 13.04 1.48 -3.14
CA PHE A 69 13.54 1.73 -4.50
C PHE A 69 14.91 1.12 -4.74
N SER A 70 15.90 1.42 -3.91
CA SER A 70 17.24 0.89 -4.06
C SER A 70 18.07 1.06 -2.78
N ARG A 71 19.13 0.23 -2.62
CA ARG A 71 20.04 0.35 -1.47
C ARG A 71 20.70 1.75 -1.36
N LYS A 72 21.00 2.38 -2.49
CA LYS A 72 21.67 3.70 -2.51
C LYS A 72 20.72 4.86 -2.20
N LYS A 73 19.47 4.80 -2.68
CA LYS A 73 18.49 5.89 -2.57
C LYS A 73 17.40 5.64 -1.55
N GLY A 74 17.32 4.43 -0.98
CA GLY A 74 16.35 4.07 0.04
C GLY A 74 14.93 3.92 -0.50
N PHE A 75 13.99 4.54 0.19
CA PHE A 75 12.56 4.45 -0.08
C PHE A 75 12.06 5.54 -1.02
N ALA A 76 10.97 5.24 -1.70
CA ALA A 76 10.17 6.20 -2.45
C ALA A 76 8.72 6.15 -1.96
N THR A 77 8.04 7.28 -2.01
CA THR A 77 6.62 7.41 -1.72
C THR A 77 5.83 7.34 -3.01
N THR A 78 4.84 6.45 -3.05
CA THR A 78 3.88 6.29 -4.14
C THR A 78 2.61 7.03 -3.80
N LEU A 79 2.13 7.83 -4.73
CA LEU A 79 0.82 8.49 -4.67
C LEU A 79 -0.09 7.84 -5.72
N CYS A 80 -1.21 7.27 -5.29
CA CYS A 80 -2.17 6.58 -6.15
C CYS A 80 -3.50 7.32 -6.22
N ASP A 81 -4.07 7.44 -7.40
CA ASP A 81 -5.45 7.79 -7.62
C ASP A 81 -6.31 6.53 -7.38
N LEU A 82 -6.89 6.42 -6.18
CA LEU A 82 -7.69 5.27 -5.78
C LEU A 82 -9.08 5.26 -6.44
N GLU A 83 -9.48 6.37 -7.06
CA GLU A 83 -10.74 6.46 -7.78
C GLU A 83 -10.64 5.87 -9.18
N HIS A 84 -9.55 6.15 -9.88
CA HIS A 84 -9.32 5.71 -11.25
C HIS A 84 -8.32 4.55 -11.34
N HIS A 85 -7.90 3.97 -10.21
CA HIS A 85 -7.02 2.80 -10.13
C HIS A 85 -5.71 2.99 -10.93
N ARG A 86 -4.98 4.08 -10.66
CA ARG A 86 -3.72 4.40 -11.34
C ARG A 86 -2.71 5.04 -10.40
N VAL A 87 -1.44 4.93 -10.73
CA VAL A 87 -0.41 5.70 -10.04
C VAL A 87 -0.51 7.17 -10.51
N TYR A 88 -0.71 8.07 -9.54
CA TYR A 88 -0.66 9.50 -9.80
C TYR A 88 0.78 9.97 -9.95
N ASP A 89 1.64 9.65 -8.99
CA ASP A 89 3.07 9.94 -9.07
C ASP A 89 3.91 9.10 -8.07
N VAL A 90 5.23 9.17 -8.22
CA VAL A 90 6.21 8.56 -7.30
C VAL A 90 7.30 9.58 -7.02
N THR A 91 7.69 9.73 -5.75
CA THR A 91 8.75 10.66 -5.33
C THR A 91 9.73 9.99 -4.38
N LEU A 92 11.00 10.41 -4.38
CA LEU A 92 12.01 9.87 -3.47
C LEU A 92 11.78 10.34 -2.05
N GLY A 93 12.09 9.46 -1.12
CA GLY A 93 12.02 9.71 0.31
C GLY A 93 10.68 9.31 0.93
N ARG A 94 10.63 9.35 2.27
CA ARG A 94 9.47 9.06 3.10
C ARG A 94 9.35 10.01 4.29
N SER A 95 10.32 10.89 4.49
CA SER A 95 10.28 11.92 5.53
C SER A 95 9.65 13.20 5.01
N GLU A 96 9.12 14.02 5.89
CA GLU A 96 8.55 15.32 5.52
C GLU A 96 9.58 16.20 4.78
N ALA A 97 10.81 16.28 5.29
CA ALA A 97 11.88 17.07 4.67
C ALA A 97 12.16 16.63 3.22
N ALA A 98 12.15 15.32 2.95
CA ALA A 98 12.39 14.80 1.59
C ALA A 98 11.20 15.05 0.65
N LEU A 99 9.96 15.01 1.17
CA LEU A 99 8.75 15.15 0.38
C LEU A 99 8.29 16.59 0.21
N ALA A 100 8.70 17.52 1.10
CA ALA A 100 8.23 18.90 1.12
C ALA A 100 8.38 19.63 -0.23
N PRO A 101 9.52 19.61 -0.94
CA PRO A 101 9.67 20.31 -2.21
C PRO A 101 8.68 19.79 -3.27
N TYR A 102 8.45 18.49 -3.31
CA TYR A 102 7.49 17.88 -4.21
C TYR A 102 6.05 18.25 -3.84
N LEU A 103 5.67 18.14 -2.56
CA LEU A 103 4.33 18.42 -2.06
C LEU A 103 3.94 19.88 -2.18
N GLN A 104 4.89 20.80 -2.02
CA GLN A 104 4.65 22.25 -2.23
C GLN A 104 4.25 22.54 -3.67
N GLY A 105 4.89 21.89 -4.65
CA GLY A 105 4.63 22.06 -6.07
C GLY A 105 3.36 21.37 -6.61
N LEU A 106 2.67 20.53 -5.80
CA LEU A 106 1.45 19.86 -6.24
C LEU A 106 0.29 20.83 -6.44
N LYS A 107 -0.42 20.68 -7.56
CA LYS A 107 -1.62 21.45 -7.87
C LYS A 107 -2.88 20.71 -7.38
N GLY A 108 -3.88 21.46 -6.93
CA GLY A 108 -5.19 20.90 -6.55
C GLY A 108 -5.16 20.11 -5.24
N LYS A 109 -4.25 20.40 -4.33
CA LYS A 109 -4.17 19.77 -3.00
C LYS A 109 -5.44 19.98 -2.18
N GLU A 110 -6.05 21.12 -2.32
CA GLU A 110 -7.30 21.55 -1.66
C GLU A 110 -8.53 20.75 -2.10
N GLN A 111 -8.46 20.08 -3.24
CA GLN A 111 -9.56 19.24 -3.74
C GLN A 111 -9.48 17.79 -3.25
N VAL A 112 -8.37 17.38 -2.63
CA VAL A 112 -8.24 16.06 -2.02
C VAL A 112 -9.22 15.96 -0.85
N ARG A 113 -10.09 14.96 -0.86
CA ARG A 113 -11.13 14.74 0.16
C ARG A 113 -10.81 13.56 1.07
N VAL A 114 -10.13 12.56 0.56
CA VAL A 114 -9.77 11.36 1.31
C VAL A 114 -8.33 11.00 0.99
N VAL A 115 -7.56 10.73 2.04
CA VAL A 115 -6.24 10.10 1.93
C VAL A 115 -6.26 8.77 2.65
N CYS A 116 -6.01 7.68 1.92
CA CYS A 116 -5.82 6.35 2.47
C CYS A 116 -4.32 6.07 2.64
N MET A 117 -3.91 5.67 3.85
CA MET A 117 -2.50 5.46 4.19
C MET A 117 -2.34 4.45 5.33
N ASP A 118 -1.10 4.02 5.55
CA ASP A 118 -0.72 3.19 6.68
C ASP A 118 -0.80 3.93 8.02
N LEU A 119 -0.62 3.19 9.11
CA LEU A 119 -0.49 3.72 10.47
C LEU A 119 0.88 4.41 10.67
N SER A 120 1.13 5.47 9.93
CA SER A 120 2.38 6.25 9.94
C SER A 120 2.14 7.67 10.43
N ASP A 121 2.67 8.01 11.60
CA ASP A 121 2.57 9.36 12.16
C ASP A 121 3.26 10.40 11.27
N THR A 122 4.33 10.02 10.58
CA THR A 122 5.00 10.88 9.59
C THR A 122 4.05 11.25 8.46
N TYR A 123 3.38 10.26 7.85
CA TYR A 123 2.42 10.55 6.78
C TYR A 123 1.17 11.26 7.30
N ARG A 124 0.73 10.97 8.54
CA ARG A 124 -0.37 11.71 9.17
C ARG A 124 -0.06 13.20 9.23
N SER A 125 1.11 13.57 9.75
CA SER A 125 1.55 14.97 9.82
C SER A 125 1.67 15.61 8.45
N ILE A 126 2.23 14.91 7.47
CA ILE A 126 2.33 15.36 6.09
C ILE A 126 0.94 15.64 5.49
N VAL A 127 0.00 14.71 5.66
CA VAL A 127 -1.36 14.87 5.10
C VAL A 127 -2.07 16.05 5.76
N GLN A 128 -1.99 16.19 7.07
CA GLN A 128 -2.58 17.32 7.79
C GLN A 128 -2.03 18.68 7.33
N LYS A 129 -0.73 18.72 7.03
CA LYS A 129 -0.06 19.95 6.59
C LYS A 129 -0.32 20.34 5.14
N TYR A 130 -0.29 19.36 4.23
CA TYR A 130 -0.30 19.63 2.78
C TYR A 130 -1.66 19.42 2.11
N PHE A 131 -2.60 18.71 2.75
CA PHE A 131 -3.93 18.41 2.21
C PHE A 131 -5.02 18.84 3.21
N PRO A 132 -5.27 20.16 3.36
CA PRO A 132 -6.04 20.73 4.47
C PRO A 132 -7.50 20.26 4.54
N ASN A 133 -8.06 19.85 3.40
CA ASN A 133 -9.45 19.40 3.30
C ASN A 133 -9.59 17.87 3.32
N ALA A 134 -8.47 17.16 3.46
CA ALA A 134 -8.44 15.71 3.36
C ALA A 134 -8.80 15.02 4.68
N MET A 135 -9.68 14.05 4.59
CA MET A 135 -9.95 13.11 5.68
C MET A 135 -8.99 11.93 5.58
N ILE A 136 -8.23 11.67 6.64
CA ILE A 136 -7.34 10.52 6.71
C ILE A 136 -8.17 9.27 7.03
N VAL A 137 -7.91 8.21 6.30
CA VAL A 137 -8.45 6.85 6.48
C VAL A 137 -7.29 5.87 6.54
N THR A 138 -7.26 5.00 7.53
CA THR A 138 -6.20 3.97 7.60
C THR A 138 -6.44 2.87 6.58
N ASP A 139 -5.34 2.29 6.09
CA ASP A 139 -5.44 1.07 5.31
C ASP A 139 -5.78 -0.13 6.21
N ARG A 140 -6.91 -0.76 5.92
CA ARG A 140 -7.43 -1.91 6.68
C ARG A 140 -6.44 -3.07 6.73
N PHE A 141 -5.73 -3.32 5.64
CA PHE A 141 -4.75 -4.41 5.59
C PHE A 141 -3.67 -4.23 6.67
N HIS A 142 -3.14 -3.02 6.80
CA HIS A 142 -2.10 -2.71 7.78
C HIS A 142 -2.62 -2.75 9.23
N VAL A 143 -3.86 -2.31 9.47
CA VAL A 143 -4.49 -2.45 10.79
C VAL A 143 -4.63 -3.93 11.18
N ILE A 144 -5.16 -4.77 10.29
CA ILE A 144 -5.33 -6.21 10.54
C ILE A 144 -3.97 -6.90 10.66
N ARG A 145 -2.98 -6.50 9.86
CA ARG A 145 -1.61 -6.99 9.96
C ARG A 145 -1.01 -6.69 11.34
N LEU A 146 -1.20 -5.48 11.85
CA LEU A 146 -0.76 -5.09 13.19
C LEU A 146 -1.42 -5.96 14.27
N VAL A 147 -2.74 -6.15 14.23
CA VAL A 147 -3.48 -7.03 15.15
C VAL A 147 -2.89 -8.44 15.14
N ASN A 148 -2.69 -9.02 13.95
CA ASN A 148 -2.11 -10.35 13.83
C ASN A 148 -0.66 -10.40 14.34
N GLN A 149 0.13 -9.37 14.12
CA GLN A 149 1.53 -9.32 14.56
C GLN A 149 1.63 -9.32 16.09
N GLN A 150 0.82 -8.50 16.78
CA GLN A 150 0.78 -8.44 18.23
C GLN A 150 0.24 -9.74 18.83
N PHE A 151 -0.81 -10.31 18.23
CA PHE A 151 -1.32 -11.62 18.62
C PHE A 151 -0.27 -12.73 18.51
N LEU A 152 0.45 -12.80 17.39
CA LEU A 152 1.51 -13.79 17.19
C LEU A 152 2.70 -13.57 18.13
N GLY A 153 2.99 -12.32 18.48
CA GLY A 153 3.99 -11.98 19.49
C GLY A 153 3.62 -12.55 20.86
N LEU A 154 2.37 -12.33 21.28
CA LEU A 154 1.87 -12.86 22.53
C LEU A 154 1.79 -14.40 22.52
N TRP A 155 1.35 -15.02 21.44
CA TRP A 155 1.35 -16.48 21.32
C TRP A 155 2.73 -17.09 21.53
N ARG A 156 3.80 -16.46 21.01
CA ARG A 156 5.17 -16.92 21.25
C ARG A 156 5.59 -16.88 22.72
N LEU A 157 5.00 -15.96 23.50
CA LEU A 157 5.26 -15.90 24.94
C LEU A 157 4.46 -16.94 25.72
N LEU A 158 3.21 -17.18 25.35
CA LEU A 158 2.31 -18.11 26.05
C LEU A 158 2.62 -19.58 25.71
N ASP A 159 2.96 -19.86 24.46
CA ASP A 159 3.37 -21.20 24.01
C ASP A 159 4.50 -21.11 22.95
N PRO A 160 5.76 -21.05 23.39
CA PRO A 160 6.92 -20.99 22.50
C PRO A 160 7.04 -22.20 21.54
N SER A 161 6.59 -23.36 21.98
CA SER A 161 6.65 -24.62 21.21
C SER A 161 5.58 -24.66 20.12
N GLY A 162 4.33 -24.41 20.47
CA GLY A 162 3.20 -24.39 19.55
C GLY A 162 3.35 -23.32 18.48
N SER A 163 3.91 -22.16 18.85
CA SER A 163 4.10 -21.03 17.92
C SER A 163 5.10 -21.33 16.79
N LYS A 164 5.96 -22.33 16.92
CA LYS A 164 6.88 -22.79 15.87
C LYS A 164 6.21 -23.78 14.89
N SER A 165 5.05 -24.32 15.23
CA SER A 165 4.31 -25.25 14.38
C SER A 165 3.69 -24.53 13.17
N ARG A 166 4.17 -24.83 11.95
CA ARG A 166 3.60 -24.29 10.71
C ARG A 166 2.12 -24.66 10.54
N GLY A 167 1.74 -25.85 10.99
CA GLY A 167 0.35 -26.33 10.96
C GLY A 167 -0.56 -25.50 11.86
N LEU A 168 -0.15 -25.19 13.10
CA LEU A 168 -0.91 -24.33 14.00
C LEU A 168 -0.91 -22.87 13.51
N LEU A 169 0.21 -22.38 13.00
CA LEU A 169 0.29 -21.03 12.45
C LEU A 169 -0.72 -20.78 11.31
N SER A 170 -0.94 -21.79 10.46
CA SER A 170 -1.92 -21.73 9.38
C SER A 170 -3.37 -21.69 9.88
N LEU A 171 -3.64 -22.19 11.11
CA LEU A 171 -4.96 -22.16 11.74
C LEU A 171 -5.19 -20.84 12.53
N MET A 172 -4.15 -20.31 13.14
CA MET A 172 -4.22 -19.15 14.03
C MET A 172 -4.37 -17.80 13.28
N ARG A 173 -3.87 -17.72 12.05
CA ARG A 173 -3.88 -16.47 11.26
C ARG A 173 -5.24 -16.15 10.65
N PRO A 174 -5.92 -17.07 9.95
CA PRO A 174 -7.15 -16.77 9.23
C PRO A 174 -8.33 -16.53 10.17
N HIS A 175 -9.41 -16.00 9.61
CA HIS A 175 -10.70 -15.93 10.28
C HIS A 175 -11.29 -17.35 10.35
N PRO A 176 -11.98 -17.75 11.44
CA PRO A 176 -12.53 -19.11 11.60
C PRO A 176 -13.41 -19.57 10.45
N GLU A 177 -14.18 -18.67 9.84
CA GLU A 177 -15.03 -18.94 8.68
C GLU A 177 -14.29 -19.44 7.43
N LYS A 178 -12.96 -19.28 7.38
CA LYS A 178 -12.10 -19.77 6.30
C LYS A 178 -11.52 -21.15 6.58
N LEU A 179 -11.76 -21.69 7.77
CA LEU A 179 -11.26 -23.00 8.19
C LEU A 179 -12.26 -24.08 7.84
N THR A 180 -11.76 -25.27 7.46
CA THR A 180 -12.59 -26.45 7.32
C THR A 180 -13.07 -26.94 8.69
N PRO A 181 -14.16 -27.72 8.78
CA PRO A 181 -14.64 -28.28 10.06
C PRO A 181 -13.56 -29.02 10.84
N ALA A 182 -12.76 -29.85 10.18
CA ALA A 182 -11.63 -30.55 10.81
C ALA A 182 -10.56 -29.60 11.34
N GLN A 183 -10.29 -28.48 10.65
CA GLN A 183 -9.36 -27.46 11.10
C GLN A 183 -9.89 -26.70 12.33
N VAL A 184 -11.21 -26.44 12.36
CA VAL A 184 -11.87 -25.79 13.53
C VAL A 184 -11.75 -26.66 14.76
N ILE A 185 -12.03 -27.98 14.65
CA ILE A 185 -11.89 -28.95 15.74
C ILE A 185 -10.43 -28.94 16.24
N ARG A 186 -9.48 -29.15 15.34
CA ARG A 186 -8.04 -29.17 15.68
C ARG A 186 -7.59 -27.88 16.36
N LEU A 187 -8.07 -26.74 15.92
CA LEU A 187 -7.75 -25.46 16.54
C LEU A 187 -8.35 -25.36 17.94
N GLY A 188 -9.64 -25.72 18.11
CA GLY A 188 -10.31 -25.74 19.41
C GLY A 188 -9.61 -26.64 20.43
N ASP A 189 -9.25 -27.86 20.02
CA ASP A 189 -8.53 -28.81 20.88
C ASP A 189 -7.14 -28.30 21.30
N TYR A 190 -6.50 -27.50 20.44
CA TYR A 190 -5.24 -26.86 20.77
C TYR A 190 -5.46 -25.68 21.75
N LEU A 191 -6.42 -24.80 21.50
CA LEU A 191 -6.69 -23.62 22.33
C LEU A 191 -7.10 -23.99 23.74
N LYS A 192 -7.92 -25.03 23.92
CA LYS A 192 -8.33 -25.55 25.23
C LYS A 192 -7.15 -25.93 26.13
N LYS A 193 -5.99 -26.28 25.55
CA LYS A 193 -4.78 -26.61 26.33
C LYS A 193 -4.08 -25.38 26.90
N VAL A 194 -4.38 -24.18 26.36
CA VAL A 194 -3.75 -22.92 26.77
C VAL A 194 -4.87 -21.85 26.94
N PRO A 195 -5.63 -21.85 28.07
CA PRO A 195 -6.82 -21.00 28.25
C PRO A 195 -6.56 -19.50 28.06
N ALA A 196 -5.39 -19.01 28.47
CA ALA A 196 -5.00 -17.61 28.24
C ALA A 196 -4.90 -17.29 26.75
N LEU A 197 -4.39 -18.23 25.94
CA LEU A 197 -4.28 -18.08 24.49
C LEU A 197 -5.66 -18.15 23.82
N GLU A 198 -6.56 -19.00 24.30
CA GLU A 198 -7.95 -19.09 23.83
C GLU A 198 -8.66 -17.74 23.99
N SER A 199 -8.62 -17.14 25.18
CA SER A 199 -9.21 -15.83 25.46
C SER A 199 -8.69 -14.74 24.53
N VAL A 200 -7.38 -14.70 24.28
CA VAL A 200 -6.74 -13.72 23.40
C VAL A 200 -7.08 -14.01 21.93
N TYR A 201 -7.19 -15.27 21.54
CA TYR A 201 -7.62 -15.65 20.21
C TYR A 201 -9.06 -15.19 19.93
N ASP A 202 -9.98 -15.43 20.86
CA ASP A 202 -11.37 -14.99 20.74
C ASP A 202 -11.49 -13.47 20.69
N PHE A 203 -10.72 -12.76 21.52
CA PHE A 203 -10.62 -11.32 21.44
C PHE A 203 -10.14 -10.86 20.06
N LYS A 204 -9.04 -11.42 19.54
CA LYS A 204 -8.52 -11.13 18.20
C LYS A 204 -9.59 -11.33 17.13
N GLN A 205 -10.38 -12.39 17.22
CA GLN A 205 -11.44 -12.66 16.23
C GLN A 205 -12.58 -11.64 16.31
N ARG A 206 -13.02 -11.26 17.54
CA ARG A 206 -14.02 -10.20 17.73
C ARG A 206 -13.55 -8.88 17.16
N LEU A 207 -12.31 -8.47 17.47
CA LEU A 207 -11.69 -7.26 16.96
C LEU A 207 -11.56 -7.28 15.44
N THR A 208 -11.07 -8.37 14.88
CA THR A 208 -10.92 -8.52 13.42
C THR A 208 -12.26 -8.44 12.70
N ARG A 209 -13.32 -9.06 13.24
CA ARG A 209 -14.68 -8.99 12.68
C ARG A 209 -15.17 -7.55 12.63
N LEU A 210 -14.97 -6.78 13.70
CA LEU A 210 -15.33 -5.37 13.76
C LEU A 210 -14.56 -4.55 12.71
N LEU A 211 -13.25 -4.77 12.57
CA LEU A 211 -12.39 -4.08 11.61
C LEU A 211 -12.74 -4.42 10.14
N LEU A 212 -13.33 -5.59 9.88
CA LEU A 212 -13.69 -6.04 8.53
C LEU A 212 -14.98 -5.44 7.98
N HIS A 213 -15.78 -4.72 8.78
CA HIS A 213 -16.96 -4.03 8.25
C HIS A 213 -16.61 -3.09 7.11
N LYS A 214 -17.46 -3.10 6.06
CA LYS A 214 -17.30 -2.31 4.83
C LYS A 214 -18.64 -1.72 4.40
N HIS A 215 -18.57 -0.67 3.57
CA HIS A 215 -19.74 -0.05 2.95
C HIS A 215 -20.83 0.38 3.94
N ARG A 216 -20.43 0.83 5.14
CA ARG A 216 -21.36 1.26 6.16
C ARG A 216 -21.80 2.70 5.95
N THR A 217 -23.07 2.97 6.17
CA THR A 217 -23.60 4.33 6.24
C THR A 217 -23.06 5.05 7.47
N ALA A 218 -23.17 6.38 7.52
CA ALA A 218 -22.76 7.15 8.69
C ALA A 218 -23.52 6.73 9.97
N ARG A 219 -24.81 6.34 9.85
CA ARG A 219 -25.61 5.80 10.95
C ARG A 219 -25.04 4.46 11.44
N GLN A 220 -24.83 3.51 10.54
CA GLN A 220 -24.27 2.20 10.87
C GLN A 220 -22.84 2.31 11.48
N CYS A 221 -22.03 3.26 11.01
CA CYS A 221 -20.74 3.50 11.65
C CYS A 221 -20.88 3.96 13.09
N ARG A 222 -21.86 4.85 13.38
CA ARG A 222 -22.14 5.28 14.77
C ARG A 222 -22.58 4.12 15.66
N GLU A 223 -23.35 3.18 15.14
CA GLU A 223 -23.80 1.97 15.85
C GLU A 223 -22.63 1.03 16.21
N LEU A 224 -21.52 1.06 15.45
CA LEU A 224 -20.30 0.28 15.73
C LEU A 224 -19.37 0.93 16.77
N ILE A 225 -19.51 2.23 17.04
CA ILE A 225 -18.59 2.97 17.92
C ILE A 225 -18.57 2.41 19.37
N PRO A 226 -19.71 2.09 20.03
CA PRO A 226 -19.66 1.51 21.38
C PRO A 226 -18.81 0.23 21.43
N ALA A 227 -19.07 -0.72 20.52
CA ALA A 227 -18.29 -1.95 20.46
C ALA A 227 -16.79 -1.70 20.18
N TRP A 228 -16.46 -0.69 19.37
CA TRP A 228 -15.10 -0.27 19.12
C TRP A 228 -14.41 0.27 20.39
N LEU A 229 -15.09 1.14 21.12
CA LEU A 229 -14.55 1.71 22.36
C LEU A 229 -14.38 0.64 23.44
N ASP A 230 -15.29 -0.34 23.52
CA ASP A 230 -15.17 -1.46 24.46
C ASP A 230 -13.95 -2.33 24.13
N GLN A 231 -13.70 -2.61 22.86
CA GLN A 231 -12.48 -3.32 22.44
C GLN A 231 -11.20 -2.54 22.83
N LEU A 232 -11.19 -1.22 22.67
CA LEU A 232 -10.06 -0.39 23.07
C LEU A 232 -9.85 -0.40 24.59
N ARG A 233 -10.92 -0.37 25.39
CA ARG A 233 -10.85 -0.47 26.86
C ARG A 233 -10.31 -1.82 27.29
N GLU A 234 -10.81 -2.92 26.70
CA GLU A 234 -10.33 -4.29 26.96
C GLU A 234 -8.83 -4.41 26.67
N LEU A 235 -8.34 -3.82 25.56
CA LEU A 235 -6.92 -3.77 25.24
C LEU A 235 -6.12 -2.93 26.24
N ALA A 236 -6.61 -1.76 26.63
CA ALA A 236 -5.94 -0.86 27.56
C ALA A 236 -5.79 -1.47 28.95
N GLY A 237 -6.79 -2.26 29.40
CA GLY A 237 -6.77 -2.99 30.67
C GLY A 237 -6.02 -4.32 30.63
N SER A 238 -5.45 -4.72 29.48
CA SER A 238 -4.78 -6.01 29.35
C SER A 238 -3.46 -6.06 30.12
N ALA A 239 -3.26 -7.13 30.90
CA ALA A 239 -1.99 -7.43 31.55
C ALA A 239 -0.89 -7.85 30.58
N PHE A 240 -1.22 -8.18 29.34
CA PHE A 240 -0.26 -8.60 28.32
C PHE A 240 0.34 -7.39 27.59
N PRO A 241 1.68 -7.18 27.63
CA PRO A 241 2.33 -6.02 27.01
C PRO A 241 2.02 -5.84 25.51
N HIS A 242 1.95 -6.94 24.75
CA HIS A 242 1.61 -6.92 23.32
C HIS A 242 0.18 -6.38 23.08
N MET A 243 -0.78 -6.77 23.91
CA MET A 243 -2.17 -6.33 23.78
C MET A 243 -2.32 -4.87 24.24
N ALA A 244 -1.67 -4.48 25.33
CA ALA A 244 -1.65 -3.09 25.79
C ALA A 244 -0.98 -2.16 24.74
N GLN A 245 0.11 -2.60 24.08
CA GLN A 245 0.74 -1.86 22.99
C GLN A 245 -0.19 -1.72 21.80
N LEU A 246 -0.89 -2.79 21.40
CA LEU A 246 -1.91 -2.76 20.37
C LEU A 246 -2.98 -1.72 20.70
N GLY A 247 -3.49 -1.75 21.95
CA GLY A 247 -4.49 -0.80 22.43
C GLY A 247 -4.07 0.64 22.31
N ARG A 248 -2.84 0.98 22.72
CA ARG A 248 -2.29 2.34 22.56
C ARG A 248 -2.26 2.78 21.11
N THR A 249 -1.77 1.93 20.21
CA THR A 249 -1.70 2.24 18.79
C THR A 249 -3.09 2.41 18.19
N LEU A 250 -4.01 1.48 18.44
CA LEU A 250 -5.37 1.57 17.90
C LEU A 250 -6.14 2.78 18.46
N ALA A 251 -5.93 3.13 19.73
CA ALA A 251 -6.53 4.30 20.35
C ALA A 251 -6.03 5.61 19.71
N SER A 252 -4.72 5.72 19.45
CA SER A 252 -4.14 6.91 18.81
C SER A 252 -4.61 7.10 17.36
N TRP A 253 -5.09 6.04 16.70
CA TRP A 253 -5.62 6.03 15.34
C TRP A 253 -7.13 5.77 15.27
N SER A 254 -7.82 5.89 16.39
CA SER A 254 -9.22 5.46 16.54
C SER A 254 -10.15 6.09 15.51
N THR A 255 -10.01 7.38 15.26
CA THR A 255 -10.85 8.12 14.31
C THR A 255 -10.62 7.67 12.87
N GLU A 256 -9.37 7.51 12.45
CA GLU A 256 -8.98 7.11 11.10
C GLU A 256 -9.36 5.65 10.83
N ILE A 257 -9.28 4.79 11.86
CA ILE A 257 -9.72 3.40 11.79
C ILE A 257 -11.26 3.33 11.65
N ALA A 258 -12.01 4.09 12.45
CA ALA A 258 -13.48 4.10 12.34
C ALA A 258 -13.96 4.57 10.96
N ARG A 259 -13.24 5.48 10.33
CA ARG A 259 -13.55 5.97 8.97
C ARG A 259 -13.46 4.88 7.91
N MET A 260 -12.63 3.85 8.07
CA MET A 260 -12.50 2.76 7.09
C MET A 260 -13.75 1.88 6.95
N TRP A 261 -14.69 1.93 7.89
CA TRP A 261 -15.98 1.23 7.75
C TRP A 261 -16.85 1.84 6.65
N ARG A 262 -16.74 3.15 6.46
CA ARG A 262 -17.47 3.90 5.44
C ARG A 262 -16.67 4.00 4.14
N PHE A 263 -15.39 4.37 4.24
CA PHE A 263 -14.50 4.55 3.10
C PHE A 263 -13.77 3.24 2.84
N THR A 264 -14.25 2.50 1.83
CA THR A 264 -13.80 1.13 1.58
C THR A 264 -12.70 1.00 0.55
N ARG A 265 -12.35 2.10 -0.13
CA ARG A 265 -11.19 2.14 -1.00
C ARG A 265 -9.94 2.05 -0.13
N ASN A 266 -9.24 0.94 -0.24
CA ASN A 266 -8.03 0.63 0.52
C ASN A 266 -6.79 0.75 -0.36
N ASN A 267 -5.62 0.71 0.26
CA ASN A 267 -4.32 0.71 -0.41
C ASN A 267 -3.99 -0.62 -1.12
N GLY A 268 -4.87 -1.62 -1.14
CA GLY A 268 -4.64 -2.88 -1.86
C GLY A 268 -4.37 -2.68 -3.35
N ILE A 269 -4.91 -1.61 -3.94
CA ILE A 269 -4.58 -1.16 -5.29
C ILE A 269 -3.12 -0.72 -5.36
N THR A 270 -2.63 0.01 -4.35
CA THR A 270 -1.24 0.49 -4.26
C THR A 270 -0.28 -0.69 -4.12
N GLU A 271 -0.62 -1.72 -3.33
CA GLU A 271 0.17 -2.96 -3.23
C GLU A 271 0.27 -3.69 -4.59
N GLY A 272 -0.84 -3.75 -5.33
CA GLY A 272 -0.84 -4.25 -6.73
C GLY A 272 0.10 -3.44 -7.63
N PHE A 273 0.12 -2.11 -7.48
CA PHE A 273 1.06 -1.26 -8.21
C PHE A 273 2.51 -1.46 -7.76
N HIS A 274 2.78 -1.67 -6.48
CA HIS A 274 4.14 -1.99 -6.02
C HIS A 274 4.67 -3.26 -6.68
N THR A 275 3.85 -4.31 -6.80
CA THR A 275 4.20 -5.51 -7.56
C THR A 275 4.50 -5.20 -9.03
N LYS A 276 3.66 -4.37 -9.67
CA LYS A 276 3.89 -3.95 -11.06
C LYS A 276 5.16 -3.10 -11.20
N MET A 277 5.42 -2.21 -10.25
CA MET A 277 6.62 -1.37 -10.20
C MET A 277 7.90 -2.21 -9.98
N GLU A 278 7.82 -3.24 -9.16
CA GLU A 278 8.90 -4.22 -9.01
C GLU A 278 9.18 -4.97 -10.32
N MET A 279 8.12 -5.39 -11.04
CA MET A 279 8.27 -5.99 -12.36
C MET A 279 8.93 -5.04 -13.38
N ILE A 280 8.55 -3.75 -13.38
CA ILE A 280 9.19 -2.72 -14.20
C ILE A 280 10.69 -2.63 -13.88
N SER A 281 11.03 -2.63 -12.59
CA SER A 281 12.42 -2.57 -12.14
C SER A 281 13.22 -3.82 -12.55
N ARG A 282 12.64 -5.01 -12.37
CA ARG A 282 13.26 -6.29 -12.77
C ARG A 282 13.50 -6.38 -14.28
N ARG A 283 12.53 -5.99 -15.10
CA ARG A 283 12.63 -5.98 -16.57
C ARG A 283 13.70 -5.01 -17.07
N ALA A 284 13.97 -3.93 -16.34
CA ALA A 284 15.01 -2.95 -16.66
C ALA A 284 16.37 -3.30 -16.04
N PHE A 285 16.53 -4.46 -15.39
CA PHE A 285 17.72 -4.84 -14.62
C PHE A 285 18.08 -3.81 -13.54
N GLY A 286 17.05 -3.14 -12.98
CA GLY A 286 17.17 -2.06 -12.03
C GLY A 286 17.28 -0.67 -12.66
N PHE A 287 17.17 0.35 -11.84
CA PHE A 287 17.28 1.75 -12.26
C PHE A 287 18.37 2.47 -11.49
N ARG A 288 19.30 3.09 -12.20
CA ARG A 288 20.29 4.02 -11.64
C ARG A 288 19.71 5.43 -11.49
N ASN A 289 18.87 5.84 -12.45
CA ASN A 289 18.21 7.15 -12.47
C ASN A 289 16.77 7.00 -12.02
N PHE A 290 16.41 7.75 -10.96
CA PHE A 290 15.04 7.72 -10.40
C PHE A 290 14.03 8.38 -11.35
N ASP A 291 14.40 9.44 -12.08
CA ASP A 291 13.48 10.12 -12.97
C ASP A 291 13.03 9.21 -14.12
N ASN A 292 13.95 8.41 -14.66
CA ASN A 292 13.60 7.38 -15.66
C ASN A 292 12.64 6.33 -15.07
N TYR A 293 12.86 5.90 -13.84
CA TYR A 293 11.95 4.99 -13.15
C TYR A 293 10.57 5.63 -12.96
N ARG A 294 10.52 6.82 -12.39
CA ARG A 294 9.30 7.59 -12.13
C ARG A 294 8.47 7.77 -13.42
N GLN A 295 9.11 8.16 -14.52
CA GLN A 295 8.43 8.34 -15.79
C GLN A 295 7.83 7.03 -16.33
N ARG A 296 8.58 5.91 -16.25
CA ARG A 296 8.08 4.59 -16.66
C ARG A 296 6.90 4.16 -15.79
N VAL A 297 6.99 4.33 -14.48
CA VAL A 297 5.88 4.02 -13.56
C VAL A 297 4.64 4.83 -13.92
N ARG A 298 4.77 6.14 -14.13
CA ARG A 298 3.65 7.03 -14.51
C ARG A 298 2.97 6.63 -15.81
N VAL A 299 3.69 6.06 -16.74
CA VAL A 299 3.14 5.60 -18.04
C VAL A 299 2.56 4.20 -17.92
N MET A 300 3.27 3.27 -17.28
CA MET A 300 2.88 1.86 -17.24
C MET A 300 1.83 1.55 -16.18
N CYS A 301 1.72 2.37 -15.14
CA CYS A 301 0.77 2.23 -14.04
C CYS A 301 -0.36 3.29 -14.11
N ALA A 302 -0.59 3.81 -15.29
CA ALA A 302 -1.61 4.79 -15.59
C ALA A 302 -2.95 4.15 -15.88
#